data_fccde0c771c0f0cc441b49177e6fb895
#
_entry.id   fccde0c771c0f0cc441b49177e6fb895
#
_cell.length_a   1.000
_cell.length_b   1.000
_cell.length_c   1.000
_cell.angle_alpha   90.00
_cell.angle_beta   90.00
_cell.angle_gamma   90.00
#
_symmetry.space_group_name_H-M   'P 1'
#
loop_
_entity.id
_entity.type
_entity.pdbx_description
1 polymer ?
#
loop_
_entity_poly.entity_id
_entity_poly.type
_entity_poly.pdbx_seq_one_letter_code
_entity_poly.pdbx_strand_id
1 'polypeptide(L)'
;MKKAYFLFIYVVLALLMQSCLHDNKTAFDLPAAQRIDQSVADYTALLESSESGWMLQYYAGKNYSYGGYTLLLKFKNGHVTAMGDVLDPEEKATSDYAVVKDQGPMLSFNVYNKVIHPLAEAWLGNPDGIQGDYEFSILRATADSIVLRGRKWKNEMVLTRLPKDANWDEYMMGIITVKDGMSVSTYNFIQGNDTLAQGTIDPTTRRLTVTLGQTKWDMPYCTNATGIVLRQPITIGDKRYQNFTWNETDRALAENDLKIVQYLPKSHKTIDFWVGEWQLKTSLRKRITLTLELGKGANNLKGYLLYDKVKYELQLTYDPATGRIELPGQPVIDPTYKYPAGIVLIPASQKEKKLFGEGKGSMYFTWNEDMERADAEDSGQVTGHVVDSFLGVAYGEDLSPILDPKGGYVYAFTLPNIEYMRKTK
;
A
#
# COMPACT_ATOMS: atom_id res chain seq x y z
N MET A 1 -28.59 64.44 -53.91
CA MET A 1 -27.58 63.42 -53.54
C MET A 1 -27.56 63.12 -52.04
N LYS A 2 -27.64 64.07 -51.13
CA LYS A 2 -27.61 63.82 -49.67
C LYS A 2 -28.76 62.94 -49.12
N LYS A 3 -29.98 63.07 -49.64
CA LYS A 3 -31.15 62.26 -49.20
C LYS A 3 -31.08 60.81 -49.64
N ALA A 4 -30.43 60.46 -50.73
CA ALA A 4 -30.23 59.09 -51.18
C ALA A 4 -29.15 58.34 -50.29
N TYR A 5 -28.14 59.08 -49.80
CA TYR A 5 -27.12 58.54 -48.89
C TYR A 5 -27.70 58.20 -47.52
N PHE A 6 -28.57 59.02 -46.97
CA PHE A 6 -29.27 58.76 -45.72
C PHE A 6 -30.20 57.57 -45.82
N LEU A 7 -30.91 57.43 -46.94
CA LEU A 7 -31.77 56.26 -47.14
C LEU A 7 -30.97 54.95 -47.25
N PHE A 8 -29.81 54.97 -47.89
CA PHE A 8 -28.93 53.82 -48.01
C PHE A 8 -28.34 53.42 -46.66
N ILE A 9 -27.94 54.38 -45.83
CA ILE A 9 -27.44 54.13 -44.47
C ILE A 9 -28.57 53.53 -43.61
N TYR A 10 -29.80 53.99 -43.68
CA TYR A 10 -30.94 53.43 -42.95
C TYR A 10 -31.28 52.01 -43.40
N VAL A 11 -31.18 51.70 -44.68
CA VAL A 11 -31.41 50.35 -45.20
C VAL A 11 -30.31 49.40 -44.76
N VAL A 12 -29.05 49.83 -44.77
CA VAL A 12 -27.93 49.04 -44.29
C VAL A 12 -28.01 48.79 -42.76
N LEU A 13 -28.42 49.81 -41.97
CA LEU A 13 -28.64 49.68 -40.54
C LEU A 13 -29.81 48.72 -40.22
N ALA A 14 -30.91 48.80 -41.02
CA ALA A 14 -32.05 47.89 -40.87
C ALA A 14 -31.69 46.42 -41.20
N LEU A 15 -30.84 46.22 -42.22
CA LEU A 15 -30.31 44.88 -42.54
C LEU A 15 -29.34 44.29 -41.46
N LEU A 16 -28.60 45.18 -40.81
CA LEU A 16 -27.75 44.76 -39.69
C LEU A 16 -28.53 44.37 -38.42
N MET A 17 -29.73 44.94 -38.24
CA MET A 17 -30.59 44.57 -37.08
C MET A 17 -31.35 43.26 -37.28
N GLN A 18 -31.37 42.67 -38.46
CA GLN A 18 -31.97 41.33 -38.68
C GLN A 18 -31.07 40.16 -38.39
N SER A 19 -29.78 40.41 -38.08
CA SER A 19 -28.82 39.38 -37.75
C SER A 19 -29.03 38.73 -36.36
N CYS A 20 -29.97 39.23 -35.54
CA CYS A 20 -30.26 38.70 -34.21
C CYS A 20 -31.49 37.79 -34.13
N LEU A 21 -32.15 37.50 -35.23
CA LEU A 21 -33.26 36.55 -35.28
C LEU A 21 -32.80 35.22 -35.92
N HIS A 22 -31.65 34.72 -35.45
CA HIS A 22 -31.33 33.31 -35.68
C HIS A 22 -32.13 32.50 -34.64
N ASP A 23 -33.18 31.86 -35.12
CA ASP A 23 -33.87 30.81 -34.38
C ASP A 23 -32.80 29.77 -34.03
N ASN A 24 -32.29 29.85 -32.80
CA ASN A 24 -31.46 28.81 -32.23
C ASN A 24 -32.34 27.56 -32.13
N LYS A 25 -32.51 26.84 -33.24
CA LYS A 25 -32.90 25.45 -33.19
C LYS A 25 -31.81 24.78 -32.38
N THR A 26 -32.05 24.65 -31.06
CA THR A 26 -31.17 23.91 -30.18
C THR A 26 -31.02 22.52 -30.79
N ALA A 27 -29.80 22.09 -31.04
CA ALA A 27 -29.51 20.75 -31.55
C ALA A 27 -30.01 19.64 -30.60
N PHE A 28 -30.76 20.03 -29.58
CA PHE A 28 -31.28 19.19 -28.51
C PHE A 28 -32.72 19.55 -28.20
N ASP A 29 -33.55 18.53 -27.97
CA ASP A 29 -35.00 18.68 -27.69
C ASP A 29 -35.32 19.39 -26.37
N LEU A 30 -34.35 19.36 -25.38
CA LEU A 30 -34.53 19.98 -24.07
C LEU A 30 -33.49 21.08 -23.80
N PRO A 31 -33.86 22.13 -23.05
CA PRO A 31 -32.92 23.15 -22.58
C PRO A 31 -31.78 22.52 -21.75
N ALA A 32 -30.57 23.13 -21.77
CA ALA A 32 -29.40 22.62 -21.09
C ALA A 32 -29.63 22.33 -19.60
N ALA A 33 -30.33 23.18 -18.90
CA ALA A 33 -30.66 22.98 -17.47
C ALA A 33 -31.52 21.73 -17.25
N GLN A 34 -32.55 21.48 -18.06
CA GLN A 34 -33.41 20.31 -17.96
C GLN A 34 -32.66 19.01 -18.31
N ARG A 35 -31.74 19.06 -19.27
CA ARG A 35 -30.89 17.91 -19.59
C ARG A 35 -29.96 17.53 -18.44
N ILE A 36 -29.42 18.52 -17.72
CA ILE A 36 -28.59 18.24 -16.52
C ILE A 36 -29.44 17.66 -15.41
N ASP A 37 -30.68 18.20 -15.20
CA ASP A 37 -31.63 17.65 -14.22
C ASP A 37 -31.96 16.20 -14.51
N GLN A 38 -32.28 15.87 -15.74
CA GLN A 38 -32.53 14.49 -16.16
C GLN A 38 -31.31 13.61 -15.94
N SER A 39 -30.11 14.08 -16.31
CA SER A 39 -28.87 13.33 -16.10
C SER A 39 -28.59 13.06 -14.63
N VAL A 40 -28.85 14.01 -13.72
CA VAL A 40 -28.73 13.80 -12.27
C VAL A 40 -29.67 12.71 -11.79
N ALA A 41 -30.93 12.72 -12.21
CA ALA A 41 -31.90 11.70 -11.86
C ALA A 41 -31.50 10.30 -12.41
N ASP A 42 -31.11 10.26 -13.69
CA ASP A 42 -30.71 9.01 -14.38
C ASP A 42 -29.47 8.38 -13.72
N TYR A 43 -28.45 9.18 -13.38
CA TYR A 43 -27.25 8.67 -12.72
C TYR A 43 -27.48 8.25 -11.27
N THR A 44 -28.37 8.95 -10.55
CA THR A 44 -28.80 8.51 -9.21
C THR A 44 -29.49 7.16 -9.29
N ALA A 45 -30.44 6.99 -10.20
CA ALA A 45 -31.15 5.73 -10.42
C ALA A 45 -30.17 4.61 -10.85
N LEU A 46 -29.20 4.91 -11.70
CA LEU A 46 -28.18 3.96 -12.15
C LEU A 46 -27.29 3.51 -10.99
N LEU A 47 -26.78 4.42 -10.16
CA LEU A 47 -25.97 4.10 -8.98
C LEU A 47 -26.71 3.21 -8.01
N GLU A 48 -27.99 3.50 -7.74
CA GLU A 48 -28.84 2.75 -6.81
C GLU A 48 -29.37 1.42 -7.39
N SER A 49 -29.25 1.21 -8.71
CA SER A 49 -29.78 0.01 -9.39
C SER A 49 -28.97 -1.26 -9.16
N SER A 50 -27.75 -1.18 -8.57
CA SER A 50 -26.94 -2.34 -8.31
C SER A 50 -27.26 -2.97 -6.95
N GLU A 51 -27.74 -4.22 -6.95
CA GLU A 51 -28.08 -4.94 -5.72
C GLU A 51 -26.85 -5.21 -4.82
N SER A 52 -25.71 -5.56 -5.42
CA SER A 52 -24.46 -5.82 -4.70
C SER A 52 -23.49 -4.62 -4.71
N GLY A 53 -23.85 -3.52 -5.40
CA GLY A 53 -23.03 -2.30 -5.48
C GLY A 53 -22.06 -2.31 -6.64
N TRP A 54 -21.04 -1.50 -6.49
CA TRP A 54 -20.04 -1.17 -7.52
C TRP A 54 -18.64 -1.33 -6.98
N MET A 55 -17.70 -1.72 -7.81
CA MET A 55 -16.27 -1.67 -7.54
C MET A 55 -15.69 -0.43 -8.21
N LEU A 56 -15.08 0.45 -7.43
CA LEU A 56 -14.36 1.63 -7.90
C LEU A 56 -12.87 1.36 -7.95
N GLN A 57 -12.28 1.45 -9.15
CA GLN A 57 -10.84 1.58 -9.31
C GLN A 57 -10.47 3.04 -9.05
N TYR A 58 -10.08 3.32 -7.81
CA TYR A 58 -9.77 4.66 -7.34
C TYR A 58 -8.28 4.95 -7.50
N TYR A 59 -7.91 6.01 -8.20
CA TYR A 59 -6.52 6.40 -8.40
C TYR A 59 -6.22 7.73 -7.74
N ALA A 60 -5.27 7.73 -6.79
CA ALA A 60 -4.83 8.90 -6.06
C ALA A 60 -3.55 9.51 -6.61
N GLY A 61 -3.31 10.78 -6.25
CA GLY A 61 -2.11 11.53 -6.62
C GLY A 61 -2.18 12.20 -7.98
N LYS A 62 -1.49 13.33 -8.09
CA LYS A 62 -1.33 14.01 -9.37
C LYS A 62 -0.67 13.06 -10.38
N ASN A 63 -1.28 12.88 -11.53
CA ASN A 63 -0.85 11.91 -12.54
C ASN A 63 -0.75 10.47 -12.00
N TYR A 64 -1.67 10.09 -11.10
CA TYR A 64 -1.76 8.73 -10.53
C TYR A 64 -0.54 8.32 -9.68
N SER A 65 0.19 9.28 -9.10
CA SER A 65 1.48 9.04 -8.43
C SER A 65 1.41 8.16 -7.19
N TYR A 66 0.24 8.09 -6.52
CA TYR A 66 0.02 7.23 -5.35
C TYR A 66 -0.68 5.91 -5.67
N GLY A 67 -0.74 5.55 -6.97
CA GLY A 67 -1.29 4.28 -7.42
C GLY A 67 -2.80 4.15 -7.28
N GLY A 68 -3.28 2.92 -7.28
CA GLY A 68 -4.70 2.60 -7.29
C GLY A 68 -5.17 1.88 -6.02
N TYR A 69 -6.40 2.17 -5.63
CA TYR A 69 -7.11 1.57 -4.50
C TYR A 69 -8.42 0.98 -5.01
N THR A 70 -8.87 -0.07 -4.37
CA THR A 70 -10.15 -0.69 -4.70
C THR A 70 -11.16 -0.39 -3.61
N LEU A 71 -12.26 0.29 -3.98
CA LEU A 71 -13.39 0.56 -3.10
C LEU A 71 -14.62 -0.17 -3.60
N LEU A 72 -15.37 -0.79 -2.69
CA LEU A 72 -16.70 -1.34 -2.92
C LEU A 72 -17.70 -0.33 -2.42
N LEU A 73 -18.65 0.10 -3.27
CA LEU A 73 -19.60 1.16 -2.98
C LEU A 73 -21.02 0.68 -3.28
N LYS A 74 -21.93 0.77 -2.31
CA LYS A 74 -23.36 0.48 -2.49
C LYS A 74 -24.19 1.71 -2.18
N PHE A 75 -24.92 2.16 -3.17
CA PHE A 75 -25.78 3.36 -3.11
C PHE A 75 -27.23 2.97 -2.85
N LYS A 76 -27.88 3.62 -1.90
CA LYS A 76 -29.28 3.39 -1.59
C LYS A 76 -29.90 4.57 -0.84
N ASN A 77 -31.01 5.14 -1.38
CA ASN A 77 -31.79 6.19 -0.71
C ASN A 77 -30.95 7.38 -0.22
N GLY A 78 -30.01 7.87 -1.04
CA GLY A 78 -29.13 8.98 -0.69
C GLY A 78 -27.96 8.64 0.23
N HIS A 79 -27.78 7.36 0.57
CA HIS A 79 -26.66 6.88 1.38
C HIS A 79 -25.72 5.99 0.55
N VAL A 80 -24.44 6.06 0.88
CA VAL A 80 -23.41 5.15 0.35
C VAL A 80 -22.80 4.33 1.49
N THR A 81 -22.79 3.02 1.34
CA THR A 81 -21.96 2.14 2.16
C THR A 81 -20.69 1.85 1.39
N ALA A 82 -19.54 2.03 2.02
CA ALA A 82 -18.22 1.85 1.44
C ALA A 82 -17.39 0.83 2.24
N MET A 83 -16.56 0.07 1.53
CA MET A 83 -15.53 -0.83 2.05
C MET A 83 -14.34 -0.76 1.09
N GLY A 84 -13.10 -0.91 1.56
CA GLY A 84 -11.98 -0.77 0.62
C GLY A 84 -10.63 -1.13 1.20
N ASP A 85 -9.64 -1.27 0.34
CA ASP A 85 -8.27 -1.65 0.67
C ASP A 85 -7.38 -0.46 1.06
N VAL A 86 -7.95 0.54 1.74
CA VAL A 86 -7.30 1.82 2.09
C VAL A 86 -6.56 1.73 3.43
N LEU A 87 -7.30 1.52 4.51
CA LEU A 87 -6.75 1.41 5.88
C LEU A 87 -7.03 0.02 6.43
N ASP A 88 -8.27 -0.22 6.86
CA ASP A 88 -8.75 -1.50 7.36
C ASP A 88 -9.69 -2.11 6.31
N PRO A 89 -9.29 -3.19 5.64
CA PRO A 89 -10.11 -3.81 4.61
C PRO A 89 -11.39 -4.50 5.15
N GLU A 90 -11.52 -4.67 6.47
CA GLU A 90 -12.73 -5.20 7.10
C GLU A 90 -13.72 -4.09 7.50
N GLU A 91 -13.29 -2.82 7.52
CA GLU A 91 -14.14 -1.71 7.94
C GLU A 91 -15.16 -1.34 6.86
N LYS A 92 -16.44 -1.28 7.27
CA LYS A 92 -17.56 -0.74 6.48
C LYS A 92 -18.03 0.58 7.06
N ALA A 93 -18.14 1.60 6.22
CA ALA A 93 -18.62 2.91 6.62
C ALA A 93 -19.78 3.36 5.74
N THR A 94 -20.84 3.93 6.37
CA THR A 94 -21.99 4.49 5.67
C THR A 94 -22.06 5.99 5.91
N SER A 95 -22.26 6.77 4.84
CA SER A 95 -22.44 8.21 4.87
C SER A 95 -23.43 8.65 3.77
N ASP A 96 -23.77 9.92 3.74
CA ASP A 96 -24.57 10.47 2.66
C ASP A 96 -23.75 10.65 1.40
N TYR A 97 -24.41 10.56 0.25
CA TYR A 97 -23.90 10.96 -1.06
C TYR A 97 -24.96 11.77 -1.83
N ALA A 98 -24.53 12.48 -2.83
CA ALA A 98 -25.45 13.14 -3.76
C ALA A 98 -24.90 13.14 -5.18
N VAL A 99 -25.77 13.05 -6.17
CA VAL A 99 -25.46 13.47 -7.54
C VAL A 99 -25.97 14.90 -7.67
N VAL A 100 -25.05 15.84 -7.86
CA VAL A 100 -25.36 17.27 -7.88
C VAL A 100 -25.06 17.89 -9.24
N LYS A 101 -25.63 19.09 -9.49
CA LYS A 101 -25.34 19.89 -10.67
C LYS A 101 -24.08 20.73 -10.41
N ASP A 102 -23.11 20.64 -11.31
CA ASP A 102 -21.99 21.57 -11.40
C ASP A 102 -21.86 21.98 -12.89
N GLN A 103 -20.72 21.82 -13.51
CA GLN A 103 -20.55 21.96 -14.98
C GLN A 103 -21.12 20.75 -15.74
N GLY A 104 -21.78 19.86 -15.06
CA GLY A 104 -22.44 18.62 -15.46
C GLY A 104 -22.86 17.84 -14.23
N PRO A 105 -23.31 16.59 -14.35
CA PRO A 105 -23.62 15.74 -13.22
C PRO A 105 -22.33 15.36 -12.47
N MET A 106 -22.34 15.53 -11.16
CA MET A 106 -21.20 15.29 -10.28
C MET A 106 -21.63 14.42 -9.09
N LEU A 107 -20.94 13.29 -8.91
CA LEU A 107 -21.06 12.46 -7.72
C LEU A 107 -20.25 13.09 -6.58
N SER A 108 -20.87 13.36 -5.45
CA SER A 108 -20.27 14.00 -4.28
C SER A 108 -20.47 13.17 -3.01
N PHE A 109 -19.40 12.93 -2.29
CA PHE A 109 -19.37 12.35 -0.96
C PHE A 109 -19.11 13.48 0.05
N ASN A 110 -20.12 14.34 0.23
CA ASN A 110 -20.01 15.56 1.03
C ASN A 110 -20.10 15.37 2.54
N VAL A 111 -20.41 14.16 2.99
CA VAL A 111 -20.38 13.77 4.40
C VAL A 111 -19.24 12.79 4.63
N TYR A 112 -18.51 12.98 5.75
CA TYR A 112 -17.34 12.20 6.07
C TYR A 112 -17.61 10.69 6.05
N ASN A 113 -16.76 9.98 5.34
CA ASN A 113 -16.76 8.51 5.25
C ASN A 113 -15.36 7.99 5.54
N LYS A 114 -15.20 7.13 6.52
CA LYS A 114 -13.90 6.60 6.98
C LYS A 114 -13.14 5.79 5.94
N VAL A 115 -13.81 5.32 4.89
CA VAL A 115 -13.18 4.56 3.80
C VAL A 115 -12.74 5.48 2.65
N ILE A 116 -13.55 6.49 2.33
CA ILE A 116 -13.32 7.35 1.15
C ILE A 116 -12.41 8.54 1.49
N HIS A 117 -12.71 9.27 2.57
CA HIS A 117 -12.07 10.55 2.88
C HIS A 117 -10.59 10.44 3.29
N PRO A 118 -10.10 9.37 3.93
CA PRO A 118 -8.67 9.22 4.21
C PRO A 118 -7.76 9.34 2.97
N LEU A 119 -8.30 9.02 1.78
CA LEU A 119 -7.57 9.20 0.52
C LEU A 119 -7.37 10.68 0.14
N ALA A 120 -8.17 11.60 0.69
CA ALA A 120 -8.13 13.03 0.41
C ALA A 120 -7.65 13.87 1.63
N GLU A 121 -7.45 13.25 2.79
CA GLU A 121 -7.07 13.95 4.02
C GLU A 121 -5.61 14.36 4.03
N ALA A 122 -5.38 15.55 4.58
CA ALA A 122 -4.04 16.05 4.89
C ALA A 122 -3.58 15.51 6.25
N TRP A 123 -2.27 15.36 6.43
CA TRP A 123 -1.68 15.06 7.72
C TRP A 123 -0.45 15.93 7.99
N LEU A 124 0.05 15.91 9.21
CA LEU A 124 1.22 16.70 9.60
C LEU A 124 2.42 16.39 8.71
N GLY A 125 2.94 17.43 8.05
CA GLY A 125 4.04 17.32 7.08
C GLY A 125 3.61 17.02 5.64
N ASN A 126 2.33 16.72 5.39
CA ASN A 126 1.80 16.55 4.03
C ASN A 126 0.40 17.16 3.90
N PRO A 127 0.29 18.45 3.53
CA PRO A 127 -0.98 19.18 3.48
C PRO A 127 -1.94 18.72 2.36
N ASP A 128 -1.45 17.97 1.39
CA ASP A 128 -2.25 17.43 0.29
C ASP A 128 -2.60 15.94 0.46
N GLY A 129 -2.14 15.30 1.53
CA GLY A 129 -2.31 13.86 1.75
C GLY A 129 -1.78 13.04 0.56
N ILE A 130 -2.48 11.97 0.21
CA ILE A 130 -2.19 11.22 -1.02
C ILE A 130 -2.93 11.78 -2.26
N GLN A 131 -3.44 13.00 -2.14
CA GLN A 131 -4.05 13.73 -3.24
C GLN A 131 -5.27 13.00 -3.86
N GLY A 132 -6.16 12.52 -3.00
CA GLY A 132 -7.42 11.93 -3.42
C GLY A 132 -8.52 12.97 -3.65
N ASP A 133 -9.60 12.55 -4.30
CA ASP A 133 -10.83 13.31 -4.53
C ASP A 133 -12.01 12.63 -3.81
N TYR A 134 -12.99 13.39 -3.37
CA TYR A 134 -14.29 12.91 -2.89
C TYR A 134 -15.46 13.52 -3.65
N GLU A 135 -15.18 14.26 -4.73
CA GLU A 135 -16.13 14.80 -5.70
C GLU A 135 -15.67 14.45 -7.12
N PHE A 136 -16.60 13.95 -7.94
CA PHE A 136 -16.26 13.36 -9.22
C PHE A 136 -17.26 13.78 -10.30
N SER A 137 -16.81 14.42 -11.36
CA SER A 137 -17.61 14.62 -12.57
C SER A 137 -17.90 13.26 -13.21
N ILE A 138 -19.16 12.98 -13.53
CA ILE A 138 -19.56 11.79 -14.27
C ILE A 138 -19.37 12.10 -15.77
N LEU A 139 -18.43 11.39 -16.42
CA LEU A 139 -18.07 11.65 -17.82
C LEU A 139 -18.96 10.88 -18.79
N ARG A 140 -19.22 9.61 -18.48
CA ARG A 140 -20.07 8.70 -19.25
C ARG A 140 -20.46 7.50 -18.40
N ALA A 141 -21.56 6.86 -18.76
CA ALA A 141 -22.01 5.63 -18.12
C ALA A 141 -22.68 4.68 -19.09
N THR A 142 -22.61 3.41 -18.76
CA THR A 142 -23.39 2.30 -19.29
C THR A 142 -24.10 1.61 -18.13
N ALA A 143 -24.89 0.57 -18.40
CA ALA A 143 -25.52 -0.21 -17.33
C ALA A 143 -24.50 -0.80 -16.32
N ASP A 144 -23.29 -1.12 -16.79
CA ASP A 144 -22.29 -1.87 -16.01
C ASP A 144 -21.01 -1.07 -15.68
N SER A 145 -20.89 0.17 -16.16
CA SER A 145 -19.69 0.98 -15.98
C SER A 145 -19.99 2.47 -15.95
N ILE A 146 -19.37 3.19 -15.01
CA ILE A 146 -19.44 4.65 -14.89
C ILE A 146 -18.01 5.20 -14.84
N VAL A 147 -17.66 6.09 -15.77
CA VAL A 147 -16.37 6.77 -15.80
C VAL A 147 -16.49 8.09 -15.07
N LEU A 148 -15.66 8.24 -14.05
CA LEU A 148 -15.57 9.39 -13.17
C LEU A 148 -14.28 10.16 -13.42
N ARG A 149 -14.29 11.47 -13.14
CA ARG A 149 -13.08 12.31 -13.09
C ARG A 149 -13.08 13.11 -11.78
N GLY A 150 -12.04 12.96 -10.99
CA GLY A 150 -11.84 13.72 -9.77
C GLY A 150 -11.90 15.23 -10.00
N ARG A 151 -12.53 15.96 -9.08
CA ARG A 151 -12.72 17.41 -9.23
C ARG A 151 -11.42 18.19 -9.06
N LYS A 152 -10.62 17.86 -8.04
CA LYS A 152 -9.36 18.56 -7.70
C LYS A 152 -8.19 18.06 -8.55
N TRP A 153 -7.95 16.77 -8.56
CA TRP A 153 -6.74 16.19 -9.15
C TRP A 153 -6.91 15.71 -10.58
N LYS A 154 -8.14 15.67 -11.09
CA LYS A 154 -8.50 15.34 -12.48
C LYS A 154 -8.18 13.91 -12.91
N ASN A 155 -7.89 13.02 -11.99
CA ASN A 155 -7.69 11.60 -12.30
C ASN A 155 -8.99 10.94 -12.77
N GLU A 156 -8.89 10.13 -13.81
CA GLU A 156 -10.02 9.32 -14.27
C GLU A 156 -10.06 7.98 -13.54
N MET A 157 -11.25 7.59 -13.16
CA MET A 157 -11.58 6.41 -12.38
C MET A 157 -12.77 5.69 -12.99
N VAL A 158 -12.93 4.40 -12.67
CA VAL A 158 -14.02 3.60 -13.22
C VAL A 158 -14.75 2.89 -12.10
N LEU A 159 -16.07 3.09 -12.03
CA LEU A 159 -16.99 2.22 -11.30
C LEU A 159 -17.40 1.08 -12.23
N THR A 160 -17.25 -0.16 -11.78
CA THR A 160 -17.72 -1.36 -12.47
C THR A 160 -18.78 -2.02 -11.60
N ARG A 161 -19.91 -2.40 -12.20
CA ARG A 161 -20.99 -3.08 -11.48
C ARG A 161 -20.51 -4.43 -10.97
N LEU A 162 -20.77 -4.71 -9.70
CA LEU A 162 -20.52 -6.03 -9.12
C LEU A 162 -21.57 -7.04 -9.58
N PRO A 163 -21.23 -8.33 -9.67
CA PRO A 163 -22.20 -9.41 -9.84
C PRO A 163 -23.29 -9.33 -8.78
N LYS A 164 -24.50 -9.80 -9.11
CA LYS A 164 -25.67 -9.67 -8.25
C LYS A 164 -25.52 -10.34 -6.88
N ASP A 165 -24.73 -11.37 -6.80
CA ASP A 165 -24.44 -12.20 -5.63
C ASP A 165 -23.06 -11.93 -4.99
N ALA A 166 -22.39 -10.84 -5.37
CA ALA A 166 -21.06 -10.52 -4.88
C ALA A 166 -21.06 -10.33 -3.34
N ASN A 167 -20.23 -11.11 -2.67
CA ASN A 167 -19.95 -11.00 -1.24
C ASN A 167 -18.75 -10.08 -1.02
N TRP A 168 -18.94 -8.97 -0.36
CA TRP A 168 -17.89 -7.99 -0.14
C TRP A 168 -16.77 -8.48 0.79
N ASP A 169 -17.12 -9.26 1.82
CA ASP A 169 -16.10 -9.78 2.75
C ASP A 169 -15.20 -10.80 2.03
N GLU A 170 -15.76 -11.67 1.20
CA GLU A 170 -14.98 -12.59 0.36
C GLU A 170 -14.13 -11.83 -0.69
N TYR A 171 -14.69 -10.76 -1.27
CA TYR A 171 -13.96 -9.92 -2.23
C TYR A 171 -12.74 -9.27 -1.58
N MET A 172 -12.91 -8.68 -0.40
CA MET A 172 -11.81 -8.04 0.33
C MET A 172 -10.79 -9.05 0.86
N MET A 173 -11.24 -10.24 1.29
CA MET A 173 -10.34 -11.33 1.66
C MET A 173 -9.48 -11.77 0.47
N GLY A 174 -10.06 -11.83 -0.74
CA GLY A 174 -9.30 -12.07 -1.97
C GLY A 174 -8.23 -11.00 -2.23
N ILE A 175 -8.56 -9.71 -2.02
CA ILE A 175 -7.58 -8.63 -2.14
C ILE A 175 -6.43 -8.79 -1.12
N ILE A 176 -6.73 -9.13 0.15
CA ILE A 176 -5.73 -9.39 1.19
C ILE A 176 -4.82 -10.54 0.76
N THR A 177 -5.41 -11.66 0.31
CA THR A 177 -4.65 -12.84 -0.16
C THR A 177 -3.68 -12.48 -1.30
N VAL A 178 -4.14 -11.71 -2.29
CA VAL A 178 -3.29 -11.26 -3.40
C VAL A 178 -2.16 -10.35 -2.90
N LYS A 179 -2.47 -9.39 -2.04
CA LYS A 179 -1.46 -8.45 -1.48
C LYS A 179 -0.41 -9.18 -0.65
N ASP A 180 -0.83 -10.12 0.18
CA ASP A 180 0.07 -10.92 1.02
C ASP A 180 0.96 -11.83 0.15
N GLY A 181 0.38 -12.44 -0.89
CA GLY A 181 1.12 -13.22 -1.87
C GLY A 181 2.16 -12.41 -2.63
N MET A 182 1.86 -11.14 -2.94
CA MET A 182 2.74 -10.20 -3.67
C MET A 182 3.77 -9.52 -2.75
N SER A 183 4.29 -10.20 -1.75
CA SER A 183 5.17 -9.66 -0.71
C SER A 183 6.56 -9.23 -1.19
N VAL A 184 7.00 -9.65 -2.37
CA VAL A 184 8.33 -9.36 -2.94
C VAL A 184 8.24 -8.20 -3.92
N SER A 185 9.27 -7.36 -3.99
CA SER A 185 9.27 -6.20 -4.88
C SER A 185 9.79 -6.48 -6.29
N THR A 186 10.64 -7.51 -6.48
CA THR A 186 11.30 -7.80 -7.76
C THR A 186 10.65 -9.00 -8.47
N TYR A 187 10.43 -8.86 -9.76
CA TYR A 187 9.73 -9.85 -10.59
C TYR A 187 10.41 -10.04 -11.94
N ASN A 188 10.40 -11.27 -12.44
CA ASN A 188 10.77 -11.60 -13.81
C ASN A 188 9.54 -11.58 -14.71
N PHE A 189 9.59 -10.85 -15.82
CA PHE A 189 8.57 -10.83 -16.86
C PHE A 189 8.90 -11.91 -17.88
N ILE A 190 8.05 -12.91 -17.99
CA ILE A 190 8.27 -14.12 -18.79
C ILE A 190 7.14 -14.27 -19.82
N GLN A 191 7.48 -14.38 -21.11
CA GLN A 191 6.53 -14.67 -22.17
C GLN A 191 6.87 -16.01 -22.82
N GLY A 192 5.96 -16.98 -22.71
CA GLY A 192 6.28 -18.34 -23.06
C GLY A 192 7.40 -18.91 -22.19
N ASN A 193 8.56 -19.18 -22.79
CA ASN A 193 9.77 -19.66 -22.09
C ASN A 193 10.85 -18.57 -21.94
N ASP A 194 10.62 -17.38 -22.49
CA ASP A 194 11.64 -16.34 -22.54
C ASP A 194 11.46 -15.32 -21.41
N THR A 195 12.51 -15.09 -20.63
CA THR A 195 12.57 -13.98 -19.68
C THR A 195 12.86 -12.70 -20.45
N LEU A 196 11.86 -11.82 -20.55
CA LEU A 196 11.96 -10.56 -21.29
C LEU A 196 12.75 -9.50 -20.53
N ALA A 197 12.49 -9.38 -19.24
CA ALA A 197 13.09 -8.38 -18.36
C ALA A 197 12.86 -8.72 -16.89
N GLN A 198 13.57 -8.02 -16.02
CA GLN A 198 13.26 -7.92 -14.60
C GLN A 198 12.65 -6.55 -14.33
N GLY A 199 11.62 -6.51 -13.49
CA GLY A 199 10.92 -5.30 -13.10
C GLY A 199 10.54 -5.32 -11.63
N THR A 200 9.79 -4.29 -11.19
CA THR A 200 9.35 -4.16 -9.81
C THR A 200 7.84 -3.97 -9.71
N ILE A 201 7.25 -4.51 -8.65
CA ILE A 201 5.92 -4.17 -8.19
C ILE A 201 6.08 -3.62 -6.78
N ASP A 202 5.79 -2.34 -6.61
CA ASP A 202 5.89 -1.67 -5.32
C ASP A 202 4.50 -1.67 -4.66
N PRO A 203 4.30 -2.36 -3.53
CA PRO A 203 3.02 -2.42 -2.85
C PRO A 203 2.64 -1.10 -2.15
N THR A 204 3.62 -0.25 -1.83
CA THR A 204 3.40 1.03 -1.16
C THR A 204 2.87 2.08 -2.12
N THR A 205 3.56 2.25 -3.24
CA THR A 205 3.15 3.19 -4.30
C THR A 205 2.16 2.59 -5.28
N ARG A 206 1.92 1.27 -5.19
CA ARG A 206 1.01 0.49 -6.05
C ARG A 206 1.30 0.71 -7.53
N ARG A 207 2.58 0.55 -7.86
CA ARG A 207 3.08 0.75 -9.22
C ARG A 207 3.88 -0.47 -9.69
N LEU A 208 3.65 -0.82 -10.95
CA LEU A 208 4.44 -1.80 -11.69
C LEU A 208 5.41 -1.04 -12.58
N THR A 209 6.70 -1.30 -12.43
CA THR A 209 7.74 -0.67 -13.26
C THR A 209 8.59 -1.74 -13.95
N VAL A 210 8.72 -1.65 -15.27
CA VAL A 210 9.54 -2.56 -16.06
C VAL A 210 10.02 -1.87 -17.35
N THR A 211 11.20 -2.24 -17.82
CA THR A 211 11.69 -1.83 -19.15
C THR A 211 11.65 -3.04 -20.09
N LEU A 212 10.76 -3.00 -21.06
CA LEU A 212 10.59 -4.05 -22.09
C LEU A 212 11.10 -3.53 -23.43
N GLY A 213 12.22 -4.09 -23.89
CA GLY A 213 12.96 -3.55 -25.03
C GLY A 213 13.47 -2.14 -24.72
N GLN A 214 13.02 -1.14 -25.50
CA GLN A 214 13.36 0.27 -25.29
C GLN A 214 12.29 1.05 -24.53
N THR A 215 11.16 0.44 -24.20
CA THR A 215 10.03 1.11 -23.57
C THR A 215 10.03 0.87 -22.07
N LYS A 216 10.12 1.95 -21.31
CA LYS A 216 9.91 1.91 -19.86
C LYS A 216 8.41 2.06 -19.56
N TRP A 217 7.87 1.09 -18.87
CA TRP A 217 6.51 1.11 -18.34
C TRP A 217 6.58 1.44 -16.84
N ASP A 218 5.73 2.33 -16.39
CA ASP A 218 5.56 2.71 -14.99
C ASP A 218 4.05 2.91 -14.76
N MET A 219 3.37 1.79 -14.43
CA MET A 219 1.91 1.70 -14.42
C MET A 219 1.36 1.61 -13.01
N PRO A 220 0.48 2.52 -12.61
CA PRO A 220 -0.32 2.35 -11.41
C PRO A 220 -1.29 1.19 -11.58
N TYR A 221 -1.56 0.45 -10.51
CA TYR A 221 -2.49 -0.67 -10.49
C TYR A 221 -3.45 -0.62 -9.31
N CYS A 222 -4.62 -1.24 -9.47
CA CYS A 222 -5.51 -1.63 -8.38
C CYS A 222 -5.40 -3.13 -8.14
N THR A 223 -5.47 -3.56 -6.89
CA THR A 223 -5.64 -4.97 -6.54
C THR A 223 -7.13 -5.31 -6.54
N ASN A 224 -7.51 -6.42 -7.14
CA ASN A 224 -8.86 -6.98 -7.07
C ASN A 224 -8.84 -8.35 -6.34
N ALA A 225 -9.98 -8.99 -6.19
CA ALA A 225 -10.11 -10.25 -5.45
C ALA A 225 -9.26 -11.42 -6.02
N THR A 226 -8.78 -11.32 -7.25
CA THR A 226 -8.06 -12.39 -7.94
C THR A 226 -6.67 -12.00 -8.44
N GLY A 227 -6.29 -10.72 -8.36
CA GLY A 227 -5.01 -10.27 -8.88
C GLY A 227 -4.90 -8.73 -8.94
N ILE A 228 -4.31 -8.21 -10.01
CA ILE A 228 -4.16 -6.76 -10.24
C ILE A 228 -4.70 -6.33 -11.60
N VAL A 229 -5.14 -5.08 -11.65
CA VAL A 229 -5.55 -4.40 -12.90
C VAL A 229 -4.68 -3.17 -13.09
N LEU A 230 -3.93 -3.11 -14.18
CA LEU A 230 -3.15 -1.92 -14.52
C LEU A 230 -4.08 -0.78 -14.96
N ARG A 231 -3.71 0.46 -14.66
CA ARG A 231 -4.46 1.65 -15.09
C ARG A 231 -4.62 1.72 -16.61
N GLN A 232 -3.59 1.33 -17.32
CA GLN A 232 -3.56 1.18 -18.78
C GLN A 232 -2.80 -0.10 -19.13
N PRO A 233 -3.12 -0.73 -20.26
CA PRO A 233 -2.41 -1.93 -20.66
C PRO A 233 -0.96 -1.62 -21.03
N ILE A 234 -0.06 -2.53 -20.66
CA ILE A 234 1.27 -2.62 -21.26
C ILE A 234 1.17 -3.36 -22.59
N THR A 235 2.04 -3.02 -23.54
CA THR A 235 2.05 -3.64 -24.86
C THR A 235 3.39 -4.33 -25.10
N ILE A 236 3.36 -5.59 -25.52
CA ILE A 236 4.53 -6.39 -25.90
C ILE A 236 4.25 -6.98 -27.28
N GLY A 237 4.99 -6.52 -28.28
CA GLY A 237 4.67 -6.81 -29.68
C GLY A 237 3.30 -6.21 -30.05
N ASP A 238 2.39 -7.05 -30.53
CA ASP A 238 1.00 -6.73 -30.86
C ASP A 238 -0.01 -7.02 -29.75
N LYS A 239 0.44 -7.59 -28.63
CA LYS A 239 -0.41 -8.01 -27.51
C LYS A 239 -0.47 -6.96 -26.42
N ARG A 240 -1.64 -6.87 -25.78
CA ARG A 240 -1.92 -5.94 -24.68
C ARG A 240 -2.29 -6.73 -23.43
N TYR A 241 -1.71 -6.32 -22.28
CA TYR A 241 -1.87 -6.97 -20.99
C TYR A 241 -2.27 -5.93 -19.94
N GLN A 242 -3.34 -6.19 -19.21
CA GLN A 242 -3.90 -5.25 -18.23
C GLN A 242 -4.44 -5.93 -16.98
N ASN A 243 -5.00 -7.15 -17.10
CA ASN A 243 -5.76 -7.84 -16.06
C ASN A 243 -5.02 -9.12 -15.66
N PHE A 244 -4.19 -9.03 -14.65
CA PHE A 244 -3.38 -10.15 -14.21
C PHE A 244 -4.03 -10.89 -13.04
N THR A 245 -4.09 -12.22 -13.13
CA THR A 245 -4.55 -13.08 -12.05
C THR A 245 -3.36 -13.62 -11.26
N TRP A 246 -3.45 -13.56 -9.94
CA TRP A 246 -2.46 -14.12 -9.02
C TRP A 246 -2.58 -15.63 -8.92
N ASN A 247 -1.47 -16.33 -9.02
CA ASN A 247 -1.33 -17.75 -8.75
C ASN A 247 -0.38 -17.94 -7.57
N GLU A 248 -0.91 -18.42 -6.45
CA GLU A 248 -0.16 -18.62 -5.22
C GLU A 248 0.94 -19.69 -5.37
N THR A 249 0.64 -20.78 -6.07
CA THR A 249 1.60 -21.88 -6.28
C THR A 249 2.79 -21.47 -7.11
N ASP A 250 2.52 -20.76 -8.22
CA ASP A 250 3.57 -20.26 -9.12
C ASP A 250 4.24 -18.99 -8.59
N ARG A 251 3.65 -18.36 -7.56
CA ARG A 251 4.02 -17.02 -7.05
C ARG A 251 4.13 -16.01 -8.19
N ALA A 252 3.11 -15.96 -9.01
CA ALA A 252 3.10 -15.21 -10.26
C ALA A 252 1.77 -14.54 -10.53
N LEU A 253 1.83 -13.39 -11.19
CA LEU A 253 0.71 -12.76 -11.87
C LEU A 253 0.71 -13.21 -13.33
N ALA A 254 -0.43 -13.58 -13.87
CA ALA A 254 -0.52 -14.08 -15.25
C ALA A 254 -1.71 -13.47 -15.99
N GLU A 255 -1.48 -13.14 -17.26
CA GLU A 255 -2.51 -12.82 -18.25
C GLU A 255 -2.09 -13.41 -19.60
N ASN A 256 -2.90 -14.33 -20.15
CA ASN A 256 -2.59 -15.07 -21.38
C ASN A 256 -1.21 -15.77 -21.31
N ASP A 257 -0.29 -15.40 -22.18
CA ASP A 257 1.07 -15.96 -22.28
C ASP A 257 2.13 -15.16 -21.52
N LEU A 258 1.75 -14.06 -20.86
CA LEU A 258 2.67 -13.25 -20.02
C LEU A 258 2.51 -13.66 -18.55
N LYS A 259 3.63 -14.03 -17.94
CA LYS A 259 3.76 -14.28 -16.49
C LYS A 259 4.71 -13.25 -15.88
N ILE A 260 4.34 -12.71 -14.74
CA ILE A 260 5.16 -11.83 -13.90
C ILE A 260 5.46 -12.59 -12.62
N VAL A 261 6.60 -13.29 -12.59
CA VAL A 261 6.97 -14.27 -11.56
C VAL A 261 7.88 -13.61 -10.55
N GLN A 262 7.60 -13.81 -9.26
CA GLN A 262 8.44 -13.29 -8.18
C GLN A 262 9.89 -13.76 -8.34
N TYR A 263 10.82 -12.81 -8.23
CA TYR A 263 12.25 -13.11 -8.18
C TYR A 263 12.71 -13.20 -6.72
N LEU A 264 13.07 -14.40 -6.29
CA LEU A 264 13.58 -14.66 -4.96
C LEU A 264 15.09 -14.91 -5.06
N PRO A 265 15.94 -14.00 -4.53
CA PRO A 265 17.38 -14.25 -4.47
C PRO A 265 17.67 -15.44 -3.55
N LYS A 266 18.84 -16.08 -3.71
CA LYS A 266 19.27 -17.22 -2.88
C LYS A 266 19.28 -16.93 -1.39
N SER A 267 19.49 -15.68 -1.00
CA SER A 267 19.42 -15.17 0.36
C SER A 267 18.00 -15.14 0.95
N HIS A 268 16.96 -15.13 0.10
CA HIS A 268 15.58 -15.13 0.56
C HIS A 268 15.22 -16.49 1.15
N LYS A 269 14.81 -16.50 2.41
CA LYS A 269 14.33 -17.71 3.10
C LYS A 269 12.93 -17.49 3.63
N THR A 270 12.10 -18.53 3.62
CA THR A 270 10.76 -18.49 4.21
C THR A 270 10.84 -18.44 5.74
N ILE A 271 9.78 -18.03 6.41
CA ILE A 271 9.75 -17.95 7.89
C ILE A 271 10.08 -19.29 8.54
N ASP A 272 9.63 -20.41 7.99
CA ASP A 272 9.90 -21.77 8.52
C ASP A 272 11.38 -22.14 8.47
N PHE A 273 12.14 -21.59 7.52
CA PHE A 273 13.59 -21.80 7.47
C PHE A 273 14.26 -21.29 8.75
N TRP A 274 13.76 -20.20 9.34
CA TRP A 274 14.35 -19.60 10.53
C TRP A 274 14.04 -20.37 11.82
N VAL A 275 13.02 -21.22 11.83
CA VAL A 275 12.67 -22.06 12.99
C VAL A 275 13.78 -23.07 13.26
N GLY A 276 14.15 -23.21 14.54
CA GLY A 276 15.16 -24.13 15.01
C GLY A 276 16.23 -23.48 15.88
N GLU A 277 17.32 -24.20 16.11
CA GLU A 277 18.42 -23.77 16.99
C GLU A 277 19.54 -23.12 16.17
N TRP A 278 19.97 -21.95 16.62
CA TRP A 278 21.02 -21.14 16.02
C TRP A 278 22.11 -20.83 17.03
N GLN A 279 23.36 -20.88 16.62
CA GLN A 279 24.49 -20.41 17.38
C GLN A 279 24.88 -18.99 16.95
N LEU A 280 24.75 -18.05 17.88
CA LEU A 280 25.14 -16.64 17.67
C LEU A 280 26.66 -16.49 17.81
N LYS A 281 27.28 -15.87 16.81
CA LYS A 281 28.69 -15.48 16.86
C LYS A 281 28.79 -14.03 17.29
N THR A 282 29.46 -13.81 18.41
CA THR A 282 29.77 -12.49 18.96
C THR A 282 31.27 -12.40 19.25
N SER A 283 31.76 -11.24 19.69
CA SER A 283 33.14 -11.11 20.15
C SER A 283 33.44 -11.86 21.49
N LEU A 284 32.41 -12.37 22.15
CA LEU A 284 32.59 -13.19 23.36
C LEU A 284 33.12 -14.57 22.98
N ARG A 285 33.99 -15.13 23.84
CA ARG A 285 34.51 -16.50 23.70
C ARG A 285 33.60 -17.57 24.32
N LYS A 286 32.27 -17.33 24.30
CA LYS A 286 31.30 -18.29 24.82
C LYS A 286 30.23 -18.63 23.77
N ARG A 287 29.64 -19.80 23.95
CA ARG A 287 28.52 -20.24 23.12
C ARG A 287 27.26 -19.54 23.57
N ILE A 288 26.59 -18.88 22.61
CA ILE A 288 25.30 -18.24 22.80
C ILE A 288 24.34 -18.88 21.81
N THR A 289 23.26 -19.48 22.33
CA THR A 289 22.26 -20.16 21.50
C THR A 289 20.98 -19.33 21.44
N LEU A 290 20.43 -19.19 20.25
CA LEU A 290 19.13 -18.62 20.01
C LEU A 290 18.24 -19.69 19.37
N THR A 291 17.17 -20.09 20.04
CA THR A 291 16.17 -21.01 19.51
C THR A 291 14.99 -20.19 19.00
N LEU A 292 14.59 -20.37 17.75
CA LEU A 292 13.48 -19.66 17.12
C LEU A 292 12.31 -20.60 16.90
N GLU A 293 11.11 -20.13 17.23
CA GLU A 293 9.82 -20.79 17.03
C GLU A 293 8.86 -19.82 16.35
N LEU A 294 7.82 -20.32 15.70
CA LEU A 294 6.76 -19.45 15.16
C LEU A 294 6.06 -18.70 16.29
N GLY A 295 5.92 -17.40 16.16
CA GLY A 295 5.23 -16.54 17.11
C GLY A 295 3.73 -16.43 16.82
N LYS A 296 3.07 -15.53 17.51
CA LYS A 296 1.66 -15.18 17.20
C LYS A 296 1.62 -14.18 16.04
N GLY A 297 0.89 -14.52 14.96
CA GLY A 297 0.80 -13.71 13.73
C GLY A 297 1.74 -14.21 12.63
N ALA A 298 1.43 -13.83 11.38
CA ALA A 298 2.05 -14.39 10.18
C ALA A 298 3.57 -14.15 10.06
N ASN A 299 4.07 -13.03 10.62
CA ASN A 299 5.45 -12.58 10.43
C ASN A 299 6.24 -12.47 11.75
N ASN A 300 5.82 -13.16 12.79
CA ASN A 300 6.47 -13.08 14.09
C ASN A 300 7.18 -14.39 14.44
N LEU A 301 8.36 -14.26 15.00
CA LEU A 301 9.14 -15.36 15.58
C LEU A 301 9.34 -15.10 17.07
N LYS A 302 9.22 -16.17 17.85
CA LYS A 302 9.55 -16.19 19.26
C LYS A 302 10.95 -16.74 19.42
N GLY A 303 11.84 -15.95 20.00
CA GLY A 303 13.23 -16.32 20.23
C GLY A 303 13.48 -16.70 21.70
N TYR A 304 14.34 -17.69 21.93
CA TYR A 304 14.82 -18.03 23.24
C TYR A 304 16.36 -17.97 23.26
N LEU A 305 16.87 -16.91 23.87
CA LEU A 305 18.30 -16.69 24.04
C LEU A 305 18.80 -17.46 25.28
N LEU A 306 19.67 -18.43 25.09
CA LEU A 306 20.33 -19.12 26.19
C LEU A 306 21.68 -18.46 26.49
N TYR A 307 21.79 -17.79 27.64
CA TYR A 307 22.97 -17.09 28.11
C TYR A 307 23.27 -17.44 29.56
N ASP A 308 24.47 -18.00 29.83
CA ASP A 308 24.90 -18.46 31.15
C ASP A 308 23.84 -19.33 31.87
N LYS A 309 23.24 -20.29 31.17
CA LYS A 309 22.19 -21.21 31.63
C LYS A 309 20.81 -20.56 31.88
N VAL A 310 20.68 -19.27 31.70
CA VAL A 310 19.40 -18.54 31.78
C VAL A 310 18.80 -18.41 30.38
N LYS A 311 17.50 -18.69 30.26
CA LYS A 311 16.75 -18.65 29.00
C LYS A 311 15.89 -17.37 28.96
N TYR A 312 16.25 -16.42 28.12
CA TYR A 312 15.53 -15.16 27.93
C TYR A 312 14.64 -15.24 26.70
N GLU A 313 13.39 -14.78 26.81
CA GLU A 313 12.45 -14.73 25.71
C GLU A 313 12.61 -13.41 24.93
N LEU A 314 12.75 -13.50 23.60
CA LEU A 314 12.84 -12.38 22.66
C LEU A 314 11.76 -12.49 21.60
N GLN A 315 11.41 -11.37 21.00
CA GLN A 315 10.54 -11.32 19.83
C GLN A 315 11.37 -10.88 18.62
N LEU A 316 11.22 -11.58 17.51
CA LEU A 316 11.81 -11.22 16.23
C LEU A 316 10.70 -11.07 15.19
N THR A 317 10.92 -10.24 14.18
CA THR A 317 10.01 -10.11 13.06
C THR A 317 10.64 -10.69 11.80
N TYR A 318 9.80 -11.27 10.96
CA TYR A 318 10.18 -11.78 9.65
C TYR A 318 9.70 -10.79 8.58
N ASP A 319 10.57 -10.46 7.65
CA ASP A 319 10.23 -9.66 6.48
C ASP A 319 10.01 -10.57 5.26
N PRO A 320 8.77 -10.80 4.83
CA PRO A 320 8.47 -11.65 3.69
C PRO A 320 8.98 -11.09 2.35
N ALA A 321 9.23 -9.78 2.26
CA ALA A 321 9.76 -9.15 1.05
C ALA A 321 11.24 -9.50 0.80
N THR A 322 12.03 -9.60 1.86
CA THR A 322 13.47 -9.87 1.78
C THR A 322 13.87 -11.25 2.27
N GLY A 323 12.97 -11.96 2.98
CA GLY A 323 13.24 -13.25 3.59
C GLY A 323 14.18 -13.18 4.81
N ARG A 324 14.37 -12.00 5.40
CA ARG A 324 15.20 -11.71 6.57
C ARG A 324 14.41 -11.79 7.87
N ILE A 325 15.11 -11.88 8.96
CA ILE A 325 14.54 -11.65 10.29
C ILE A 325 15.20 -10.44 10.95
N GLU A 326 14.46 -9.75 11.80
CA GLU A 326 14.90 -8.56 12.53
C GLU A 326 14.81 -8.78 14.03
N LEU A 327 15.88 -8.44 14.74
CA LEU A 327 15.93 -8.36 16.19
C LEU A 327 15.90 -6.89 16.62
N PRO A 328 14.77 -6.39 17.14
CA PRO A 328 14.65 -5.02 17.64
C PRO A 328 15.11 -4.89 19.10
N GLY A 329 15.40 -3.66 19.51
CA GLY A 329 15.44 -3.30 20.92
C GLY A 329 14.06 -3.46 21.54
N GLN A 330 13.98 -4.12 22.71
CA GLN A 330 12.70 -4.54 23.29
C GLN A 330 12.76 -4.81 24.80
N PRO A 331 11.64 -4.69 25.53
CA PRO A 331 11.52 -5.24 26.88
C PRO A 331 11.68 -6.77 26.88
N VAL A 332 12.35 -7.30 27.89
CA VAL A 332 12.60 -8.75 28.08
C VAL A 332 12.17 -9.15 29.49
N ILE A 333 11.35 -10.18 29.59
CA ILE A 333 10.96 -10.72 30.90
C ILE A 333 12.19 -11.35 31.57
N ASP A 334 12.48 -10.95 32.80
CA ASP A 334 13.51 -11.63 33.60
C ASP A 334 12.99 -12.98 34.16
N PRO A 335 13.45 -14.12 33.63
CA PRO A 335 12.97 -15.42 34.06
C PRO A 335 13.49 -15.80 35.45
N THR A 336 14.45 -15.05 36.00
CA THR A 336 15.04 -15.27 37.29
C THR A 336 14.36 -14.45 38.39
N TYR A 337 13.49 -13.51 38.03
CA TYR A 337 12.84 -12.55 38.92
C TYR A 337 13.83 -11.76 39.80
N LYS A 338 15.07 -11.62 39.34
CA LYS A 338 16.11 -10.88 40.02
C LYS A 338 15.95 -9.36 39.88
N TYR A 339 15.40 -8.90 38.77
CA TYR A 339 15.25 -7.50 38.46
C TYR A 339 13.77 -7.11 38.48
N PRO A 340 13.34 -6.23 39.39
CA PRO A 340 11.90 -5.98 39.66
C PRO A 340 11.07 -5.49 38.46
N ALA A 341 11.65 -4.60 37.68
CA ALA A 341 10.96 -4.10 36.44
C ALA A 341 11.40 -4.86 35.18
N GLY A 342 12.22 -5.91 35.30
CA GLY A 342 12.68 -6.74 34.19
C GLY A 342 13.96 -6.23 33.53
N ILE A 343 14.08 -6.53 32.24
CA ILE A 343 15.29 -6.28 31.45
C ILE A 343 14.85 -5.59 30.17
N VAL A 344 15.64 -4.63 29.68
CA VAL A 344 15.47 -4.07 28.35
C VAL A 344 16.65 -4.42 27.48
N LEU A 345 16.38 -5.04 26.33
CA LEU A 345 17.36 -5.28 25.28
C LEU A 345 17.62 -3.96 24.55
N ILE A 346 18.74 -3.34 24.82
CA ILE A 346 19.13 -2.04 24.28
C ILE A 346 20.11 -2.23 23.14
N PRO A 347 19.80 -1.70 21.92
CA PRO A 347 20.75 -1.65 20.81
C PRO A 347 21.97 -0.78 21.16
N ALA A 348 23.15 -1.19 20.70
CA ALA A 348 24.40 -0.53 21.02
C ALA A 348 25.39 -0.60 19.86
N SER A 349 26.37 0.30 19.89
CA SER A 349 27.57 0.20 19.08
C SER A 349 28.77 -0.08 19.96
N GLN A 350 29.38 -1.23 19.79
CA GLN A 350 30.62 -1.59 20.47
C GLN A 350 31.78 -0.69 19.99
N LYS A 351 31.81 -0.39 18.70
CA LYS A 351 32.84 0.46 18.09
C LYS A 351 32.79 1.89 18.64
N GLU A 352 31.59 2.44 18.78
CA GLU A 352 31.38 3.82 19.28
C GLU A 352 31.25 3.89 20.80
N LYS A 353 31.20 2.75 21.49
CA LYS A 353 30.92 2.63 22.94
C LYS A 353 29.65 3.38 23.35
N LYS A 354 28.59 3.25 22.54
CA LYS A 354 27.34 3.99 22.67
C LYS A 354 26.15 3.05 22.80
N LEU A 355 25.23 3.40 23.70
CA LEU A 355 23.90 2.80 23.80
C LEU A 355 22.89 3.67 23.09
N PHE A 356 21.94 3.02 22.41
CA PHE A 356 20.85 3.72 21.73
C PHE A 356 19.56 3.53 22.53
N GLY A 357 18.75 4.30 22.87
CA GLY A 357 17.58 4.14 23.73
C GLY A 357 16.67 2.97 23.36
N GLU A 358 15.77 2.62 24.27
CA GLU A 358 14.76 1.60 24.10
C GLU A 358 13.96 1.80 22.80
N GLY A 359 13.76 0.74 22.02
CA GLY A 359 13.04 0.79 20.75
C GLY A 359 13.74 1.57 19.63
N LYS A 360 14.98 2.01 19.83
CA LYS A 360 15.76 2.73 18.82
C LYS A 360 16.86 1.87 18.26
N GLY A 361 16.60 1.27 17.11
CA GLY A 361 17.56 0.45 16.39
C GLY A 361 17.30 -1.05 16.49
N SER A 362 17.71 -1.73 15.46
CA SER A 362 17.57 -3.17 15.31
C SER A 362 18.70 -3.72 14.45
N MET A 363 18.79 -5.04 14.38
CA MET A 363 19.68 -5.74 13.46
C MET A 363 18.90 -6.73 12.61
N TYR A 364 19.23 -6.80 11.32
CA TYR A 364 18.76 -7.83 10.42
C TYR A 364 19.70 -9.03 10.44
N PHE A 365 19.13 -10.22 10.17
CA PHE A 365 19.88 -11.42 9.84
C PHE A 365 19.50 -11.85 8.43
N THR A 366 20.49 -11.79 7.53
CA THR A 366 20.33 -12.13 6.12
C THR A 366 21.05 -13.43 5.83
N TRP A 367 20.35 -14.42 5.23
CA TRP A 367 20.99 -15.70 4.90
C TRP A 367 22.04 -15.51 3.80
N ASN A 368 23.23 -16.02 4.08
CA ASN A 368 24.35 -16.10 3.16
C ASN A 368 24.54 -17.57 2.73
N GLU A 369 24.12 -17.87 1.51
CA GLU A 369 24.15 -19.23 0.97
C GLU A 369 25.59 -19.79 0.87
N ASP A 370 26.56 -18.96 0.45
CA ASP A 370 27.93 -19.38 0.22
C ASP A 370 28.67 -19.69 1.55
N MET A 371 28.26 -19.03 2.64
CA MET A 371 28.85 -19.20 3.97
C MET A 371 28.04 -20.12 4.89
N GLU A 372 26.85 -20.55 4.44
CA GLU A 372 25.90 -21.34 5.23
C GLU A 372 25.63 -20.74 6.62
N ARG A 373 25.37 -19.45 6.65
CA ARG A 373 25.11 -18.69 7.88
C ARG A 373 24.19 -17.50 7.60
N ALA A 374 23.61 -16.93 8.64
CA ALA A 374 22.91 -15.66 8.56
C ALA A 374 23.81 -14.54 9.05
N ASP A 375 24.23 -13.66 8.15
CA ASP A 375 25.05 -12.50 8.47
C ASP A 375 24.21 -11.45 9.19
N ALA A 376 24.79 -10.84 10.22
CA ALA A 376 24.16 -9.79 11.01
C ALA A 376 24.46 -8.41 10.40
N GLU A 377 23.42 -7.61 10.20
CA GLU A 377 23.51 -6.30 9.56
C GLU A 377 22.75 -5.25 10.39
N ASP A 378 23.31 -4.05 10.48
CA ASP A 378 22.60 -2.89 11.04
C ASP A 378 21.37 -2.55 10.20
N SER A 379 20.26 -2.26 10.84
CA SER A 379 19.02 -1.86 10.15
C SER A 379 19.05 -0.45 9.56
N GLY A 380 20.02 0.38 9.97
CA GLY A 380 20.11 1.79 9.60
C GLY A 380 19.07 2.72 10.26
N GLN A 381 18.31 2.21 11.24
CA GLN A 381 17.28 3.00 11.93
C GLN A 381 17.88 4.13 12.79
N VAL A 382 19.14 3.98 13.23
CA VAL A 382 19.84 5.01 14.02
C VAL A 382 20.72 5.84 13.10
N THR A 383 20.21 6.95 12.61
CA THR A 383 20.91 7.79 11.62
C THR A 383 22.32 8.19 12.09
N GLY A 384 23.31 7.89 11.25
CA GLY A 384 24.72 8.23 11.49
C GLY A 384 25.44 7.33 12.49
N HIS A 385 24.82 6.25 12.96
CA HIS A 385 25.38 5.29 13.87
C HIS A 385 25.16 3.86 13.38
N VAL A 386 25.98 2.92 13.85
CA VAL A 386 25.88 1.50 13.50
C VAL A 386 25.49 0.69 14.74
N VAL A 387 24.42 -0.07 14.65
CA VAL A 387 24.04 -1.07 15.66
C VAL A 387 24.75 -2.38 15.33
N ASP A 388 25.68 -2.78 16.19
CA ASP A 388 26.44 -4.03 16.08
C ASP A 388 26.31 -4.94 17.31
N SER A 389 25.60 -4.48 18.34
CA SER A 389 25.55 -5.08 19.66
C SER A 389 24.20 -4.90 20.32
N PHE A 390 23.89 -5.79 21.28
CA PHE A 390 22.77 -5.62 22.19
C PHE A 390 23.19 -5.85 23.64
N LEU A 391 22.61 -5.10 24.56
CA LEU A 391 22.84 -5.21 25.98
C LEU A 391 21.51 -5.37 26.72
N GLY A 392 21.36 -6.46 27.49
CA GLY A 392 20.21 -6.65 28.38
C GLY A 392 20.41 -5.87 29.67
N VAL A 393 19.94 -4.63 29.71
CA VAL A 393 20.05 -3.71 30.84
C VAL A 393 18.97 -4.02 31.86
N ALA A 394 19.36 -4.19 33.14
CA ALA A 394 18.43 -4.45 34.25
C ALA A 394 17.75 -3.16 34.75
N TYR A 395 16.46 -3.25 35.10
CA TYR A 395 15.65 -2.12 35.58
C TYR A 395 15.10 -2.39 36.99
N GLY A 396 15.07 -1.34 37.83
CA GLY A 396 14.53 -1.31 39.17
C GLY A 396 13.02 -1.02 39.20
N GLU A 397 12.41 -1.07 40.40
CA GLU A 397 10.97 -0.83 40.63
C GLU A 397 10.51 0.57 40.16
N ASP A 398 11.43 1.54 40.18
CA ASP A 398 11.21 2.91 39.71
C ASP A 398 11.26 3.07 38.17
N LEU A 399 11.36 1.97 37.44
CA LEU A 399 11.54 1.92 36.00
C LEU A 399 12.83 2.64 35.51
N SER A 400 13.84 2.76 36.38
CA SER A 400 15.16 3.27 36.05
C SER A 400 16.17 2.13 35.86
N PRO A 401 17.20 2.31 35.00
CA PRO A 401 18.29 1.34 34.90
C PRO A 401 19.00 1.17 36.24
N ILE A 402 19.24 -0.07 36.62
CA ILE A 402 20.03 -0.38 37.81
C ILE A 402 21.49 -0.06 37.55
N LEU A 403 22.11 0.71 38.45
CA LEU A 403 23.52 1.05 38.36
C LEU A 403 24.35 0.22 39.38
N ASP A 404 25.56 -0.11 39.00
CA ASP A 404 26.55 -0.68 39.90
C ASP A 404 27.14 0.43 40.82
N PRO A 405 27.93 0.08 41.85
CA PRO A 405 28.53 1.06 42.77
C PRO A 405 29.48 2.08 42.08
N LYS A 406 29.88 1.87 40.84
CA LYS A 406 30.73 2.74 40.07
C LYS A 406 29.92 3.61 39.07
N GLY A 407 28.60 3.50 39.07
CA GLY A 407 27.69 4.22 38.19
C GLY A 407 27.53 3.60 36.80
N GLY A 408 28.03 2.38 36.58
CA GLY A 408 27.81 1.64 35.34
C GLY A 408 26.48 0.88 35.36
N TYR A 409 25.91 0.62 34.18
CA TYR A 409 24.69 -0.19 34.08
C TYR A 409 24.91 -1.65 34.49
N VAL A 410 23.94 -2.20 35.20
CA VAL A 410 23.90 -3.65 35.49
C VAL A 410 23.32 -4.38 34.30
N TYR A 411 24.06 -5.33 33.76
CA TYR A 411 23.65 -6.15 32.62
C TYR A 411 23.26 -7.56 33.06
N ALA A 412 22.08 -8.01 32.61
CA ALA A 412 21.67 -9.40 32.71
C ALA A 412 22.44 -10.29 31.73
N PHE A 413 22.67 -9.77 30.52
CA PHE A 413 23.48 -10.38 29.47
C PHE A 413 24.02 -9.32 28.50
N THR A 414 25.02 -9.72 27.72
CA THR A 414 25.61 -8.84 26.69
C THR A 414 25.87 -9.63 25.41
N LEU A 415 25.55 -9.01 24.25
CA LEU A 415 25.77 -9.56 22.93
C LEU A 415 26.63 -8.56 22.10
N PRO A 416 27.94 -8.44 22.43
CA PRO A 416 28.80 -7.46 21.77
C PRO A 416 29.28 -7.97 20.40
N ASN A 417 29.33 -7.11 19.39
CA ASN A 417 29.73 -7.37 18.01
C ASN A 417 29.10 -8.67 17.49
N ILE A 418 27.82 -8.64 17.22
CA ILE A 418 27.14 -9.77 16.58
C ILE A 418 27.55 -9.79 15.11
N GLU A 419 28.22 -10.87 14.70
CA GLU A 419 28.72 -11.02 13.35
C GLU A 419 27.76 -11.82 12.44
N TYR A 420 27.30 -12.96 12.97
CA TYR A 420 26.39 -13.87 12.27
C TYR A 420 25.77 -14.88 13.23
N MET A 421 24.80 -15.63 12.73
CA MET A 421 24.35 -16.86 13.39
C MET A 421 24.38 -18.05 12.42
N ARG A 422 24.66 -19.26 12.96
CA ARG A 422 24.64 -20.52 12.22
C ARG A 422 23.58 -21.44 12.75
N LYS A 423 22.84 -22.08 11.86
CA LYS A 423 21.87 -23.10 12.21
C LYS A 423 22.58 -24.34 12.69
N THR A 424 22.12 -24.89 13.84
CA THR A 424 22.73 -26.08 14.45
C THR A 424 21.78 -27.27 14.40
N LYS A 425 20.48 -27.02 14.29
CA LYS A 425 19.43 -28.04 14.14
C LYS A 425 18.23 -27.46 13.41
#